data_3fe9a492a12499fb04c588169fc5091e
#
_entry.id   3fe9a492a12499fb04c588169fc5091e
#
_cell.length_a   1.000
_cell.length_b   1.000
_cell.length_c   1.000
_cell.angle_alpha   90.00
_cell.angle_beta   90.00
_cell.angle_gamma   90.00
#
_symmetry.space_group_name_H-M   'P 1'
#
loop_
_entity.id
_entity.type
_entity.pdbx_description
1 polymer ?
#
loop_
_entity_poly.entity_id
_entity_poly.type
_entity_poly.pdbx_seq_one_letter_code
_entity_poly.pdbx_strand_id
1 'polypeptide(L)'
;MKKVNFLCLIMLGLFFVACHSNDDTWGDWSRGYSFSGKPRTGAVTFTLNGEVYVGLGRNENVEEKDKYLTDFWKFNGKSWVSVASFPTVGRAGAVAFVVGEEGHQVAYVGTGYREYLGKETYYDNFYTFDGVSWDTTTVIKLPKPADRKDGGRRDGIAFSLNGKGYVGTGLVSGGMVVNDMYCFDPSKSGDAAWSNVEFREI
;
A
#
# COMPACT_ATOMS: atom_id res chain seq x y z
N MET A 1 42.23 33.50 49.67
CA MET A 1 41.98 33.44 48.21
C MET A 1 41.92 32.06 47.61
N LYS A 2 42.29 30.94 48.26
CA LYS A 2 42.27 29.57 47.71
C LYS A 2 40.92 28.84 47.85
N LYS A 3 40.00 29.28 48.71
CA LYS A 3 38.70 28.64 48.93
C LYS A 3 37.63 29.02 47.92
N VAL A 4 37.73 30.22 47.30
CA VAL A 4 36.77 30.70 46.31
C VAL A 4 36.92 29.93 44.96
N ASN A 5 38.15 29.59 44.58
CA ASN A 5 38.41 28.87 43.34
C ASN A 5 37.91 27.41 43.36
N PHE A 6 37.84 26.78 44.52
CA PHE A 6 37.34 25.40 44.65
C PHE A 6 35.80 25.35 44.54
N LEU A 7 35.12 26.34 45.08
CA LEU A 7 33.65 26.47 45.01
C LEU A 7 33.18 26.75 43.56
N CYS A 8 33.92 27.60 42.83
CA CYS A 8 33.65 27.85 41.42
C CYS A 8 33.87 26.61 40.54
N LEU A 9 34.86 25.78 40.85
CA LEU A 9 35.09 24.52 40.11
C LEU A 9 33.95 23.51 40.33
N ILE A 10 33.41 23.44 41.55
CA ILE A 10 32.26 22.56 41.85
C ILE A 10 30.99 23.05 41.16
N MET A 11 30.76 24.37 41.12
CA MET A 11 29.62 24.94 40.39
C MET A 11 29.75 24.74 38.87
N LEU A 12 30.94 24.82 38.30
CA LEU A 12 31.14 24.58 36.87
C LEU A 12 30.93 23.09 36.51
N GLY A 13 31.22 22.14 37.41
CA GLY A 13 31.00 20.71 37.24
C GLY A 13 29.51 20.30 37.30
N LEU A 14 28.65 21.13 37.94
CA LEU A 14 27.21 20.81 38.04
C LEU A 14 26.39 21.23 36.82
N PHE A 15 26.95 22.02 35.90
CA PHE A 15 26.27 22.41 34.68
C PHE A 15 26.37 21.36 33.54
N PHE A 16 27.18 20.31 33.70
CA PHE A 16 27.32 19.25 32.69
C PHE A 16 26.44 18.01 32.92
N VAL A 17 25.58 18.03 33.97
CA VAL A 17 24.72 16.87 34.28
C VAL A 17 23.26 17.08 33.90
N ALA A 18 22.91 18.21 33.27
CA ALA A 18 21.55 18.55 32.97
C ALA A 18 21.25 18.51 31.46
N CYS A 19 21.60 17.44 30.78
CA CYS A 19 21.01 17.07 29.51
C CYS A 19 20.98 15.54 29.40
N HIS A 20 20.26 14.91 30.32
CA HIS A 20 19.67 13.63 30.05
C HIS A 20 18.27 13.93 29.51
N SER A 21 18.18 14.12 28.23
CA SER A 21 16.88 14.01 27.56
C SER A 21 16.43 12.59 27.82
N ASN A 22 15.43 12.41 28.67
CA ASN A 22 14.59 11.25 28.60
C ASN A 22 13.93 11.35 27.23
N ASP A 23 14.62 10.88 26.19
CA ASP A 23 13.98 10.55 24.94
C ASP A 23 13.06 9.36 25.22
N ASP A 24 11.88 9.65 25.74
CA ASP A 24 10.71 8.82 25.55
C ASP A 24 10.38 8.86 24.05
N THR A 25 11.30 8.36 23.22
CA THR A 25 11.08 8.20 21.80
C THR A 25 10.05 7.11 21.66
N TRP A 26 8.90 7.49 21.17
CA TRP A 26 7.83 6.56 20.79
C TRP A 26 8.33 5.69 19.63
N GLY A 27 9.07 4.60 19.97
CA GLY A 27 9.66 3.65 19.08
C GLY A 27 11.09 3.99 18.65
N ASP A 28 11.95 2.98 18.69
CA ASP A 28 13.31 3.05 18.16
C ASP A 28 13.28 2.81 16.65
N TRP A 29 13.57 3.85 15.87
CA TRP A 29 13.72 3.74 14.43
C TRP A 29 15.14 3.31 14.09
N SER A 30 15.29 2.21 13.37
CA SER A 30 16.54 1.77 12.79
C SER A 30 16.44 1.70 11.27
N ARG A 31 17.57 1.88 10.58
CA ARG A 31 17.62 1.73 9.15
C ARG A 31 17.47 0.24 8.78
N GLY A 32 16.38 -0.08 8.08
CA GLY A 32 16.13 -1.40 7.53
C GLY A 32 16.92 -1.66 6.24
N TYR A 33 16.67 -2.82 5.64
CA TYR A 33 17.22 -3.19 4.34
C TYR A 33 16.68 -2.30 3.23
N SER A 34 17.58 -1.80 2.37
CA SER A 34 17.18 -0.99 1.22
C SER A 34 16.33 -1.82 0.25
N PHE A 35 15.31 -1.20 -0.31
CA PHE A 35 14.48 -1.80 -1.35
C PHE A 35 15.30 -2.00 -2.64
N SER A 36 15.30 -3.22 -3.21
CA SER A 36 16.09 -3.57 -4.39
C SER A 36 15.45 -3.19 -5.73
N GLY A 37 14.14 -2.88 -5.73
CA GLY A 37 13.42 -2.45 -6.93
C GLY A 37 13.70 -1.00 -7.30
N LYS A 38 13.17 -0.56 -8.44
CA LYS A 38 13.27 0.84 -8.88
C LYS A 38 12.58 1.76 -7.88
N PRO A 39 13.08 3.00 -7.67
CA PRO A 39 12.38 4.03 -6.90
C PRO A 39 10.97 4.23 -7.44
N ARG A 40 9.98 4.38 -6.55
CA ARG A 40 8.57 4.46 -6.95
C ARG A 40 7.71 5.19 -5.94
N THR A 41 6.65 5.79 -6.43
CA THR A 41 5.54 6.34 -5.63
C THR A 41 4.24 5.66 -6.03
N GLY A 42 3.22 5.67 -5.15
CA GLY A 42 1.93 5.03 -5.43
C GLY A 42 2.03 3.51 -5.62
N ALA A 43 3.01 2.86 -4.97
CA ALA A 43 3.14 1.41 -4.94
C ALA A 43 2.02 0.78 -4.12
N VAL A 44 1.69 -0.48 -4.42
CA VAL A 44 0.84 -1.31 -3.59
C VAL A 44 1.69 -2.21 -2.71
N THR A 45 1.24 -2.41 -1.46
CA THR A 45 1.88 -3.32 -0.50
C THR A 45 0.84 -4.21 0.15
N PHE A 46 1.22 -5.45 0.44
CA PHE A 46 0.40 -6.40 1.21
C PHE A 46 1.28 -7.45 1.88
N THR A 47 0.72 -8.12 2.87
CA THR A 47 1.33 -9.29 3.50
C THR A 47 0.55 -10.53 3.07
N LEU A 48 1.26 -11.55 2.58
CA LEU A 48 0.70 -12.82 2.13
C LEU A 48 1.53 -13.96 2.72
N ASN A 49 0.89 -14.86 3.46
CA ASN A 49 1.54 -15.99 4.15
C ASN A 49 2.78 -15.58 4.96
N GLY A 50 2.70 -14.46 5.70
CA GLY A 50 3.77 -13.94 6.54
C GLY A 50 4.90 -13.20 5.81
N GLU A 51 4.87 -13.10 4.49
CA GLU A 51 5.86 -12.38 3.68
C GLU A 51 5.28 -11.06 3.16
N VAL A 52 6.12 -10.02 3.08
CA VAL A 52 5.71 -8.69 2.60
C VAL A 52 5.99 -8.55 1.11
N TYR A 53 5.01 -8.06 0.36
CA TYR A 53 5.11 -7.80 -1.07
C TYR A 53 4.95 -6.32 -1.37
N VAL A 54 5.73 -5.84 -2.35
CA VAL A 54 5.67 -4.47 -2.89
C VAL A 54 5.71 -4.54 -4.40
N GLY A 55 4.81 -3.84 -5.06
CA GLY A 55 4.79 -3.81 -6.52
C GLY A 55 4.06 -2.61 -7.09
N LEU A 56 3.97 -2.55 -8.42
CA LEU A 56 3.34 -1.45 -9.12
C LEU A 56 3.93 -0.07 -8.75
N GLY A 57 3.16 0.99 -8.95
CA GLY A 57 3.62 2.36 -8.72
C GLY A 57 4.22 2.99 -9.96
N ARG A 58 4.70 4.21 -9.81
CA ARG A 58 5.34 4.96 -10.89
C ARG A 58 6.69 5.52 -10.47
N ASN A 59 7.59 5.62 -11.44
CA ASN A 59 8.89 6.26 -11.33
C ASN A 59 8.93 7.49 -12.23
N GLU A 60 9.08 8.67 -11.66
CA GLU A 60 9.11 9.93 -12.40
C GLU A 60 10.46 10.20 -13.09
N ASN A 61 11.49 9.42 -12.77
CA ASN A 61 12.86 9.65 -13.25
C ASN A 61 13.18 8.86 -14.53
N VAL A 62 12.17 8.33 -15.23
CA VAL A 62 12.32 7.54 -16.45
C VAL A 62 11.44 8.08 -17.57
N GLU A 63 11.65 7.57 -18.79
CA GLU A 63 10.81 7.92 -19.94
C GLU A 63 9.35 7.53 -19.71
N GLU A 64 8.43 8.27 -20.33
CA GLU A 64 6.97 8.14 -20.18
C GLU A 64 6.47 6.69 -20.36
N LYS A 65 7.02 5.97 -21.35
CA LYS A 65 6.63 4.57 -21.63
C LYS A 65 6.95 3.60 -20.48
N ASP A 66 8.00 3.88 -19.70
CA ASP A 66 8.53 3.03 -18.62
C ASP A 66 8.15 3.52 -17.23
N LYS A 67 7.39 4.61 -17.15
CA LYS A 67 7.02 5.29 -15.92
C LYS A 67 6.22 4.44 -14.96
N TYR A 68 5.25 3.66 -15.47
CA TYR A 68 4.39 2.81 -14.66
C TYR A 68 4.91 1.39 -14.60
N LEU A 69 5.20 0.94 -13.39
CA LEU A 69 5.89 -0.31 -13.12
C LEU A 69 4.93 -1.49 -13.01
N THR A 70 5.39 -2.67 -13.42
CA THR A 70 4.66 -3.94 -13.29
C THR A 70 5.36 -4.91 -12.35
N ASP A 71 6.63 -4.65 -12.00
CA ASP A 71 7.43 -5.55 -11.18
C ASP A 71 6.87 -5.68 -9.76
N PHE A 72 7.04 -6.88 -9.19
CA PHE A 72 6.76 -7.19 -7.80
C PHE A 72 7.98 -7.76 -7.09
N TRP A 73 8.08 -7.45 -5.83
CA TRP A 73 9.18 -7.84 -4.97
C TRP A 73 8.65 -8.39 -3.65
N LYS A 74 9.30 -9.43 -3.16
CA LYS A 74 9.02 -10.07 -1.89
C LYS A 74 10.17 -9.81 -0.92
N PHE A 75 9.84 -9.43 0.32
CA PHE A 75 10.81 -9.32 1.41
C PHE A 75 10.74 -10.58 2.29
N ASN A 76 11.86 -11.29 2.40
CA ASN A 76 11.97 -12.53 3.17
C ASN A 76 12.57 -12.33 4.58
N GLY A 77 12.57 -11.10 5.09
CA GLY A 77 13.17 -10.73 6.38
C GLY A 77 14.64 -10.30 6.29
N LYS A 78 15.33 -10.56 5.16
CA LYS A 78 16.76 -10.24 4.94
C LYS A 78 17.01 -9.49 3.64
N SER A 79 16.31 -9.84 2.60
CA SER A 79 16.51 -9.28 1.26
C SER A 79 15.21 -9.19 0.48
N TRP A 80 15.21 -8.33 -0.53
CA TRP A 80 14.16 -8.23 -1.51
C TRP A 80 14.45 -9.15 -2.70
N VAL A 81 13.48 -9.98 -3.05
CA VAL A 81 13.56 -10.92 -4.18
C VAL A 81 12.47 -10.57 -5.17
N SER A 82 12.83 -10.49 -6.46
CA SER A 82 11.85 -10.30 -7.53
C SER A 82 10.95 -11.54 -7.66
N VAL A 83 9.65 -11.31 -7.83
CA VAL A 83 8.66 -12.35 -8.07
C VAL A 83 7.92 -12.07 -9.39
N ALA A 84 6.90 -12.86 -9.72
CA ALA A 84 6.14 -12.69 -10.94
C ALA A 84 5.57 -11.27 -11.07
N SER A 85 5.81 -10.61 -12.19
CA SER A 85 5.32 -9.27 -12.48
C SER A 85 3.81 -9.26 -12.66
N PHE A 86 3.17 -8.13 -12.37
CA PHE A 86 1.75 -7.92 -12.60
C PHE A 86 1.37 -8.20 -14.06
N PRO A 87 0.28 -8.93 -14.31
CA PRO A 87 0.05 -9.56 -15.63
C PRO A 87 -0.40 -8.60 -16.74
N THR A 88 -0.64 -7.35 -16.40
CA THR A 88 -1.12 -6.34 -17.36
C THR A 88 -0.30 -5.05 -17.29
N VAL A 89 -0.86 -3.95 -17.74
CA VAL A 89 -0.18 -2.65 -17.75
C VAL A 89 0.13 -2.16 -16.34
N GLY A 90 1.31 -1.57 -16.19
CA GLY A 90 1.74 -0.92 -14.96
C GLY A 90 0.83 0.24 -14.59
N ARG A 91 0.64 0.44 -13.29
CA ARG A 91 -0.27 1.44 -12.72
C ARG A 91 0.22 1.92 -11.36
N ALA A 92 -0.27 3.06 -10.90
CA ALA A 92 -0.01 3.62 -9.58
C ALA A 92 -1.32 3.83 -8.81
N GLY A 93 -1.24 3.98 -7.48
CA GLY A 93 -2.43 4.18 -6.64
C GLY A 93 -3.38 2.98 -6.64
N ALA A 94 -2.87 1.78 -6.93
CA ALA A 94 -3.59 0.52 -6.80
C ALA A 94 -3.75 0.14 -5.33
N VAL A 95 -4.73 -0.72 -5.03
CA VAL A 95 -4.96 -1.27 -3.70
C VAL A 95 -4.84 -2.78 -3.70
N ALA A 96 -4.66 -3.37 -2.51
CA ALA A 96 -4.66 -4.81 -2.32
C ALA A 96 -5.38 -5.19 -1.02
N PHE A 97 -6.02 -6.36 -1.04
CA PHE A 97 -6.49 -7.06 0.14
C PHE A 97 -6.16 -8.56 0.02
N VAL A 98 -6.04 -9.24 1.14
CA VAL A 98 -5.66 -10.66 1.19
C VAL A 98 -6.73 -11.43 1.95
N VAL A 99 -7.21 -12.53 1.38
CA VAL A 99 -8.19 -13.41 1.98
C VAL A 99 -7.70 -14.85 1.97
N GLY A 100 -8.28 -15.67 2.82
CA GLY A 100 -7.90 -17.07 3.01
C GLY A 100 -7.23 -17.32 4.35
N GLU A 101 -7.04 -18.58 4.69
CA GLU A 101 -6.35 -19.03 5.89
C GLU A 101 -4.83 -18.98 5.66
N GLU A 102 -4.07 -18.85 6.73
CA GLU A 102 -2.61 -18.87 6.68
C GLU A 102 -2.09 -20.12 5.94
N GLY A 103 -1.15 -19.93 5.03
CA GLY A 103 -0.65 -20.96 4.14
C GLY A 103 -1.47 -21.16 2.84
N HIS A 104 -2.69 -20.63 2.77
CA HIS A 104 -3.58 -20.70 1.60
C HIS A 104 -4.20 -19.34 1.27
N GLN A 105 -3.53 -18.28 1.62
CA GLN A 105 -3.97 -16.92 1.34
C GLN A 105 -3.82 -16.57 -0.13
N VAL A 106 -4.72 -15.70 -0.61
CA VAL A 106 -4.69 -15.13 -1.96
C VAL A 106 -4.78 -13.61 -1.85
N ALA A 107 -3.87 -12.92 -2.49
CA ALA A 107 -3.91 -11.47 -2.61
C ALA A 107 -4.72 -11.06 -3.85
N TYR A 108 -5.59 -10.09 -3.67
CA TYR A 108 -6.35 -9.42 -4.71
C TYR A 108 -5.75 -8.04 -4.91
N VAL A 109 -5.18 -7.78 -6.08
CA VAL A 109 -4.50 -6.53 -6.40
C VAL A 109 -5.20 -5.87 -7.57
N GLY A 110 -5.61 -4.64 -7.41
CA GLY A 110 -6.40 -3.98 -8.45
C GLY A 110 -6.58 -2.49 -8.25
N THR A 111 -7.48 -1.92 -9.04
CA THR A 111 -7.71 -0.48 -9.17
C THR A 111 -6.45 0.26 -9.64
N GLY A 112 -6.29 1.54 -9.29
CA GLY A 112 -5.16 2.35 -9.70
C GLY A 112 -5.39 3.07 -11.03
N TYR A 113 -4.38 3.80 -11.46
CA TYR A 113 -4.42 4.58 -12.71
C TYR A 113 -3.11 4.53 -13.46
N ARG A 114 -3.20 4.86 -14.72
CA ARG A 114 -2.07 5.17 -15.58
C ARG A 114 -2.39 6.43 -16.36
N GLU A 115 -1.43 7.32 -16.44
CA GLU A 115 -1.44 8.45 -17.38
C GLU A 115 -0.49 8.13 -18.53
N TYR A 116 -0.93 8.39 -19.74
CA TYR A 116 -0.09 8.29 -20.94
C TYR A 116 -0.46 9.40 -21.91
N LEU A 117 0.50 10.21 -22.29
CA LEU A 117 0.35 11.38 -23.17
C LEU A 117 -0.79 12.33 -22.70
N GLY A 118 -0.83 12.62 -21.40
CA GLY A 118 -1.82 13.50 -20.79
C GLY A 118 -3.21 12.90 -20.62
N LYS A 119 -3.41 11.61 -20.93
CA LYS A 119 -4.68 10.91 -20.74
C LYS A 119 -4.58 9.95 -19.57
N GLU A 120 -5.36 10.19 -18.52
CA GLU A 120 -5.52 9.26 -17.42
C GLU A 120 -6.51 8.15 -17.76
N THR A 121 -6.16 6.94 -17.36
CA THR A 121 -7.03 5.75 -17.39
C THR A 121 -7.11 5.19 -15.99
N TYR A 122 -8.32 5.04 -15.47
CA TYR A 122 -8.60 4.46 -14.16
C TYR A 122 -9.05 3.01 -14.34
N TYR A 123 -8.58 2.14 -13.45
CA TYR A 123 -8.85 0.71 -13.51
C TYR A 123 -9.81 0.29 -12.41
N ASP A 124 -10.72 -0.62 -12.73
CA ASP A 124 -11.68 -1.24 -11.81
C ASP A 124 -11.42 -2.73 -11.59
N ASN A 125 -10.43 -3.28 -12.29
CA ASN A 125 -10.14 -4.71 -12.31
C ASN A 125 -9.12 -5.12 -11.24
N PHE A 126 -9.33 -6.34 -10.70
CA PHE A 126 -8.42 -7.04 -9.81
C PHE A 126 -7.93 -8.32 -10.44
N TYR A 127 -6.69 -8.68 -10.12
CA TYR A 127 -6.07 -9.97 -10.40
C TYR A 127 -5.67 -10.62 -9.09
N THR A 128 -5.67 -11.94 -9.05
CA THR A 128 -5.29 -12.69 -7.85
C THR A 128 -3.87 -13.21 -7.96
N PHE A 129 -3.20 -13.26 -6.82
CA PHE A 129 -1.83 -13.72 -6.68
C PHE A 129 -1.72 -14.67 -5.48
N ASP A 130 -1.15 -15.85 -5.70
CA ASP A 130 -1.02 -16.92 -4.70
C ASP A 130 0.35 -16.93 -3.98
N GLY A 131 1.21 -15.94 -4.28
CA GLY A 131 2.60 -15.88 -3.81
C GLY A 131 3.63 -16.38 -4.84
N VAL A 132 3.19 -17.05 -5.91
CA VAL A 132 4.03 -17.62 -6.97
C VAL A 132 3.61 -17.06 -8.33
N SER A 133 2.32 -17.11 -8.63
CA SER A 133 1.77 -16.78 -9.96
C SER A 133 0.50 -15.92 -9.87
N TRP A 134 0.23 -15.19 -10.95
CA TRP A 134 -1.01 -14.44 -11.15
C TRP A 134 -2.04 -15.28 -11.88
N ASP A 135 -3.29 -15.29 -11.37
CA ASP A 135 -4.41 -15.76 -12.19
C ASP A 135 -4.80 -14.67 -13.18
N THR A 136 -4.74 -14.98 -14.45
CA THR A 136 -5.14 -14.12 -15.56
C THR A 136 -6.45 -14.55 -16.22
N THR A 137 -7.02 -15.65 -15.78
CA THR A 137 -8.25 -16.22 -16.35
C THR A 137 -9.51 -15.61 -15.74
N THR A 138 -9.43 -15.24 -14.46
CA THR A 138 -10.54 -14.64 -13.70
C THR A 138 -10.25 -13.19 -13.40
N VAL A 139 -10.90 -12.28 -14.11
CA VAL A 139 -10.82 -10.83 -13.83
C VAL A 139 -12.01 -10.41 -12.99
N ILE A 140 -11.71 -9.95 -11.77
CA ILE A 140 -12.72 -9.46 -10.83
C ILE A 140 -12.83 -7.96 -11.03
N LYS A 141 -14.05 -7.42 -11.14
CA LYS A 141 -14.28 -5.99 -11.31
C LYS A 141 -14.95 -5.40 -10.08
N LEU A 142 -14.47 -4.23 -9.68
CA LEU A 142 -15.16 -3.42 -8.69
C LEU A 142 -16.49 -2.94 -9.25
N PRO A 143 -17.58 -2.99 -8.47
CA PRO A 143 -18.87 -2.53 -8.92
C PRO A 143 -18.85 -1.09 -9.42
N LYS A 144 -19.63 -0.84 -10.45
CA LYS A 144 -19.83 0.49 -11.01
C LYS A 144 -21.11 1.08 -10.43
N PRO A 145 -21.05 2.22 -9.69
CA PRO A 145 -22.25 2.95 -9.30
C PRO A 145 -23.05 3.43 -10.51
N ALA A 146 -24.37 3.56 -10.35
CA ALA A 146 -25.29 3.92 -11.44
C ALA A 146 -25.01 5.31 -12.03
N ASP A 147 -24.52 6.23 -11.20
CA ASP A 147 -24.20 7.62 -11.54
C ASP A 147 -22.81 7.80 -12.17
N ARG A 148 -22.02 6.73 -12.31
CA ARG A 148 -20.66 6.79 -12.85
C ARG A 148 -20.48 5.98 -14.12
N LYS A 149 -19.52 6.41 -14.94
CA LYS A 149 -19.21 5.80 -16.21
C LYS A 149 -18.49 4.45 -16.06
N ASP A 150 -17.64 4.33 -15.02
CA ASP A 150 -16.87 3.13 -14.69
C ASP A 150 -16.67 3.00 -13.16
N GLY A 151 -16.16 1.87 -12.68
CA GLY A 151 -15.82 1.63 -11.28
C GLY A 151 -14.37 1.98 -10.94
N GLY A 152 -13.60 2.47 -11.93
CA GLY A 152 -12.16 2.71 -11.78
C GLY A 152 -11.84 3.81 -10.78
N ARG A 153 -10.78 3.58 -9.98
CA ARG A 153 -10.32 4.54 -8.96
C ARG A 153 -8.83 4.40 -8.68
N ARG A 154 -8.25 5.43 -8.10
CA ARG A 154 -6.89 5.42 -7.55
C ARG A 154 -6.87 5.94 -6.12
N ASP A 155 -5.81 5.63 -5.41
CA ASP A 155 -5.54 6.16 -4.06
C ASP A 155 -6.71 5.90 -3.09
N GLY A 156 -7.43 4.79 -3.31
CA GLY A 156 -8.45 4.29 -2.39
C GLY A 156 -7.82 3.54 -1.22
N ILE A 157 -8.67 2.98 -0.39
CA ILE A 157 -8.26 2.07 0.69
C ILE A 157 -8.75 0.65 0.40
N ALA A 158 -7.97 -0.33 0.86
CA ALA A 158 -8.40 -1.71 0.92
C ALA A 158 -7.85 -2.39 2.17
N PHE A 159 -8.61 -3.32 2.70
CA PHE A 159 -8.23 -4.14 3.86
C PHE A 159 -9.01 -5.45 3.87
N SER A 160 -8.59 -6.36 4.73
CA SER A 160 -9.28 -7.63 4.95
C SER A 160 -9.84 -7.67 6.37
N LEU A 161 -11.05 -8.20 6.50
CA LEU A 161 -11.69 -8.38 7.78
C LEU A 161 -12.64 -9.61 7.71
N ASN A 162 -12.50 -10.54 8.66
CA ASN A 162 -13.35 -11.73 8.77
C ASN A 162 -13.46 -12.54 7.47
N GLY A 163 -12.31 -12.76 6.78
CA GLY A 163 -12.24 -13.55 5.55
C GLY A 163 -12.82 -12.85 4.30
N LYS A 164 -13.14 -11.56 4.38
CA LYS A 164 -13.66 -10.75 3.29
C LYS A 164 -12.70 -9.61 2.97
N GLY A 165 -12.74 -9.13 1.72
CA GLY A 165 -12.04 -7.94 1.26
C GLY A 165 -12.94 -6.71 1.31
N TYR A 166 -12.35 -5.56 1.60
CA TYR A 166 -13.04 -4.27 1.58
C TYR A 166 -12.27 -3.31 0.70
N VAL A 167 -12.96 -2.59 -0.16
CA VAL A 167 -12.38 -1.62 -1.10
C VAL A 167 -13.28 -0.39 -1.18
N GLY A 168 -12.70 0.79 -1.04
CA GLY A 168 -13.50 2.00 -1.13
C GLY A 168 -12.68 3.28 -1.19
N THR A 169 -13.39 4.40 -1.15
CA THR A 169 -12.83 5.76 -1.21
C THR A 169 -11.99 6.02 -2.47
N GLY A 170 -11.16 7.05 -2.46
CA GLY A 170 -10.22 7.37 -3.53
C GLY A 170 -10.74 8.39 -4.53
N LEU A 171 -9.96 8.57 -5.59
CA LEU A 171 -10.23 9.46 -6.72
C LEU A 171 -10.71 8.65 -7.92
N VAL A 172 -11.83 9.05 -8.52
CA VAL A 172 -12.40 8.44 -9.72
C VAL A 172 -12.22 9.34 -10.94
N SER A 173 -12.52 8.80 -12.11
CA SER A 173 -12.48 9.54 -13.38
C SER A 173 -13.24 10.87 -13.27
N GLY A 174 -12.65 11.94 -13.81
CA GLY A 174 -13.20 13.30 -13.70
C GLY A 174 -12.76 14.07 -12.45
N GLY A 175 -11.85 13.53 -11.63
CA GLY A 175 -11.26 14.23 -10.48
C GLY A 175 -12.17 14.27 -9.23
N MET A 176 -13.21 13.46 -9.19
CA MET A 176 -14.13 13.38 -8.05
C MET A 176 -13.59 12.41 -6.98
N VAL A 177 -13.58 12.84 -5.72
CA VAL A 177 -13.33 11.97 -4.57
C VAL A 177 -14.63 11.32 -4.12
N VAL A 178 -14.53 10.06 -3.68
CA VAL A 178 -15.69 9.26 -3.28
C VAL A 178 -15.52 8.69 -1.88
N ASN A 179 -16.64 8.44 -1.22
CA ASN A 179 -16.71 7.88 0.13
C ASN A 179 -17.41 6.51 0.19
N ASP A 180 -17.65 5.89 -0.97
CA ASP A 180 -18.25 4.57 -1.05
C ASP A 180 -17.31 3.47 -0.49
N MET A 181 -17.89 2.35 -0.09
CA MET A 181 -17.16 1.15 0.35
C MET A 181 -17.89 -0.09 -0.15
N TYR A 182 -17.13 -1.04 -0.67
CA TYR A 182 -17.61 -2.34 -1.13
C TYR A 182 -16.96 -3.45 -0.31
N CYS A 183 -17.77 -4.47 0.00
CA CYS A 183 -17.32 -5.71 0.62
C CYS A 183 -17.30 -6.81 -0.44
N PHE A 184 -16.18 -7.49 -0.56
CA PHE A 184 -15.97 -8.67 -1.42
C PHE A 184 -16.04 -9.95 -0.60
N ASP A 185 -16.91 -10.87 -0.99
CA ASP A 185 -17.06 -12.19 -0.40
C ASP A 185 -16.49 -13.25 -1.36
N PRO A 186 -15.32 -13.86 -1.05
CA PRO A 186 -14.66 -14.80 -1.95
C PRO A 186 -15.41 -16.14 -2.10
N SER A 187 -16.41 -16.40 -1.27
CA SER A 187 -17.27 -17.60 -1.41
C SER A 187 -18.31 -17.47 -2.50
N LYS A 188 -18.46 -16.27 -3.08
CA LYS A 188 -19.41 -15.96 -4.14
C LYS A 188 -18.68 -15.63 -5.43
N SER A 189 -19.39 -15.61 -6.54
CA SER A 189 -18.83 -15.32 -7.87
C SER A 189 -19.56 -14.21 -8.58
N GLY A 190 -18.89 -13.59 -9.56
CA GLY A 190 -19.43 -12.49 -10.36
C GLY A 190 -19.85 -11.30 -9.51
N ASP A 191 -20.91 -10.62 -9.93
CA ASP A 191 -21.42 -9.42 -9.24
C ASP A 191 -21.94 -9.73 -7.83
N ALA A 192 -22.39 -10.97 -7.58
CA ALA A 192 -22.87 -11.39 -6.26
C ALA A 192 -21.77 -11.45 -5.20
N ALA A 193 -20.48 -11.45 -5.61
CA ALA A 193 -19.36 -11.39 -4.70
C ALA A 193 -19.22 -10.03 -4.02
N TRP A 194 -19.81 -8.99 -4.57
CA TRP A 194 -19.73 -7.64 -4.05
C TRP A 194 -21.03 -7.19 -3.39
N SER A 195 -20.92 -6.43 -2.32
CA SER A 195 -22.05 -5.73 -1.67
C SER A 195 -21.60 -4.35 -1.21
N ASN A 196 -22.51 -3.38 -1.23
CA ASN A 196 -22.26 -2.07 -0.65
C ASN A 196 -22.19 -2.16 0.87
N VAL A 197 -21.28 -1.39 1.46
CA VAL A 197 -21.22 -1.17 2.90
C VAL A 197 -21.83 0.19 3.18
N GLU A 198 -22.96 0.19 3.87
CA GLU A 198 -23.59 1.44 4.32
C GLU A 198 -22.84 1.97 5.55
N PHE A 199 -22.38 3.20 5.49
CA PHE A 199 -21.91 3.91 6.67
C PHE A 199 -23.12 4.34 7.49
N ARG A 200 -23.23 3.83 8.72
CA ARG A 200 -24.20 4.38 9.66
C ARG A 200 -23.62 5.68 10.21
N GLU A 201 -24.38 6.76 10.08
CA GLU A 201 -24.12 7.97 10.86
C GLU A 201 -24.27 7.61 12.34
N ILE A 202 -23.24 7.96 13.13
CA ILE A 202 -23.20 7.75 14.59
C ILE A 202 -23.88 8.94 15.27
#